data_87a926c2d84f46da14d7e9da3068ed8f
#
_entry.id   87a926c2d84f46da14d7e9da3068ed8f
#
_cell.length_a   1.000
_cell.length_b   1.000
_cell.length_c   1.000
_cell.angle_alpha   90.00
_cell.angle_beta   90.00
_cell.angle_gamma   90.00
#
_symmetry.space_group_name_H-M   'P 1'
#
loop_
_entity.id
_entity.type
_entity.pdbx_description
1 polymer ?
#
loop_
_entity_poly.entity_id
_entity_poly.type
_entity_poly.pdbx_seq_one_letter_code
_entity_poly.pdbx_strand_id
1 'polypeptide(L)'
;MSAIFRNSDKERAAREAYLQLAAAADEFEQYANPHAVRIAAIADKIAEAFHLAPQDRKSLRTAARMHDLGEVAMERDYIQRAGSLTDEERIDLERHPVIGEQEAARASANRDVQLLVRWHHEWWNGDGYPDALRQNEIPLAARILRVADSYAALTDARPYRPAMTEEDARTQIIERAAIEFDPAVVNVLLSLHDLEELRSFAKPVDPLADTTTTDDGWNLFSLFMK
;
A
#
# COMPACT_ATOMS: atom_id res chain seq x y z
N MET A 1 11.62 -19.59 28.90
CA MET A 1 11.52 -18.13 28.76
C MET A 1 12.32 -17.54 27.57
N SER A 2 13.43 -18.14 27.13
CA SER A 2 14.34 -17.55 26.09
C SER A 2 13.84 -17.58 24.63
N ALA A 3 12.89 -18.43 24.24
CA ALA A 3 12.46 -18.56 22.84
C ALA A 3 11.38 -17.53 22.45
N ILE A 4 10.48 -17.18 23.36
CA ILE A 4 9.39 -16.23 23.13
C ILE A 4 9.95 -14.81 22.96
N PHE A 5 10.92 -14.41 23.76
CA PHE A 5 11.57 -13.09 23.65
C PHE A 5 12.37 -12.93 22.35
N ARG A 6 13.05 -13.99 21.91
CA ARG A 6 13.78 -13.97 20.64
C ARG A 6 12.88 -13.86 19.40
N ASN A 7 11.64 -14.36 19.48
CA ASN A 7 10.68 -14.25 18.38
C ASN A 7 10.12 -12.83 18.28
N SER A 8 9.81 -12.19 19.42
CA SER A 8 9.33 -10.80 19.45
C SER A 8 10.38 -9.79 18.93
N ASP A 9 11.66 -10.00 19.24
CA ASP A 9 12.74 -9.12 18.76
C ASP A 9 12.95 -9.25 17.25
N LYS A 10 12.83 -10.46 16.69
CA LYS A 10 12.90 -10.68 15.25
C LYS A 10 11.70 -10.07 14.52
N GLU A 11 10.50 -10.20 15.07
CA GLU A 11 9.29 -9.61 14.49
C GLU A 11 9.36 -8.07 14.52
N ARG A 12 9.89 -7.49 15.59
CA ARG A 12 10.11 -6.05 15.69
C ARG A 12 11.13 -5.56 14.67
N ALA A 13 12.29 -6.22 14.57
CA ALA A 13 13.33 -5.86 13.61
C ALA A 13 12.83 -5.98 12.15
N ALA A 14 12.08 -7.04 11.83
CA ALA A 14 11.46 -7.19 10.50
C ALA A 14 10.46 -6.06 10.22
N ARG A 15 9.63 -5.68 11.21
CA ARG A 15 8.69 -4.57 11.07
C ARG A 15 9.40 -3.24 10.83
N GLU A 16 10.48 -2.95 11.57
CA GLU A 16 11.28 -1.75 11.38
C GLU A 16 11.90 -1.71 9.98
N ALA A 17 12.44 -2.84 9.50
CA ALA A 17 12.96 -2.95 8.14
C ALA A 17 11.89 -2.67 7.07
N TYR A 18 10.68 -3.22 7.23
CA TYR A 18 9.59 -2.96 6.29
C TYR A 18 9.14 -1.49 6.28
N LEU A 19 9.18 -0.81 7.42
CA LEU A 19 8.85 0.62 7.47
C LEU A 19 9.93 1.48 6.79
N GLN A 20 11.20 1.11 6.93
CA GLN A 20 12.30 1.80 6.23
C GLN A 20 12.20 1.60 4.71
N LEU A 21 11.87 0.39 4.25
CA LEU A 21 11.64 0.11 2.83
C LEU A 21 10.45 0.90 2.27
N ALA A 22 9.35 0.98 3.03
CA ALA A 22 8.18 1.77 2.66
C ALA A 22 8.53 3.27 2.53
N ALA A 23 9.26 3.82 3.50
CA ALA A 23 9.68 5.22 3.46
C ALA A 23 10.62 5.51 2.27
N ALA A 24 11.50 4.57 1.92
CA ALA A 24 12.37 4.70 0.76
C ALA A 24 11.58 4.67 -0.57
N ALA A 25 10.51 3.87 -0.66
CA ALA A 25 9.62 3.86 -1.81
C ALA A 25 8.83 5.17 -1.92
N ASP A 26 8.22 5.65 -0.84
CA ASP A 26 7.49 6.91 -0.81
C ASP A 26 8.39 8.11 -1.20
N GLU A 27 9.65 8.12 -0.73
CA GLU A 27 10.65 9.14 -1.11
C GLU A 27 11.02 9.04 -2.59
N PHE A 28 11.25 7.84 -3.09
CA PHE A 28 11.57 7.60 -4.50
C PHE A 28 10.45 8.07 -5.41
N GLU A 29 9.19 7.82 -5.05
CA GLU A 29 8.03 8.26 -5.80
C GLU A 29 7.62 9.72 -5.53
N GLN A 30 8.35 10.42 -4.67
CA GLN A 30 8.14 11.83 -4.31
C GLN A 30 6.78 12.12 -3.63
N TYR A 31 6.26 11.19 -2.84
CA TYR A 31 5.11 11.46 -1.99
C TYR A 31 5.46 12.42 -0.85
N ALA A 32 4.62 13.43 -0.66
CA ALA A 32 4.79 14.42 0.42
C ALA A 32 4.48 13.85 1.82
N ASN A 33 3.77 12.74 1.88
CA ASN A 33 3.32 12.07 3.11
C ASN A 33 3.58 10.56 3.01
N PRO A 34 3.61 9.82 4.13
CA PRO A 34 3.80 8.37 4.13
C PRO A 34 2.68 7.62 3.40
N HIS A 35 2.76 7.54 2.08
CA HIS A 35 1.76 6.98 1.18
C HIS A 35 1.52 5.48 1.46
N ALA A 36 2.58 4.69 1.50
CA ALA A 36 2.49 3.25 1.76
C ALA A 36 1.87 2.91 3.12
N VAL A 37 2.08 3.76 4.14
CA VAL A 37 1.44 3.61 5.46
C VAL A 37 -0.05 3.89 5.37
N ARG A 38 -0.45 4.91 4.59
CA ARG A 38 -1.85 5.26 4.36
C ARG A 38 -2.59 4.17 3.60
N ILE A 39 -1.99 3.62 2.54
CA ILE A 39 -2.54 2.45 1.83
C ILE A 39 -2.78 1.30 2.80
N ALA A 40 -1.80 0.98 3.65
CA ALA A 40 -1.93 -0.09 4.63
C ALA A 40 -3.10 0.13 5.60
N ALA A 41 -3.36 1.37 6.03
CA ALA A 41 -4.47 1.70 6.90
C ALA A 41 -5.84 1.60 6.19
N ILE A 42 -5.95 2.09 4.97
CA ILE A 42 -7.17 1.98 4.15
C ILE A 42 -7.48 0.50 3.86
N ALA A 43 -6.48 -0.25 3.39
CA ALA A 43 -6.62 -1.67 3.09
C ALA A 43 -7.04 -2.48 4.33
N ASP A 44 -6.50 -2.16 5.51
CA ASP A 44 -6.87 -2.84 6.76
C ASP A 44 -8.32 -2.58 7.16
N LYS A 45 -8.83 -1.33 7.02
CA LYS A 45 -10.25 -1.01 7.26
C LYS A 45 -11.18 -1.77 6.31
N ILE A 46 -10.84 -1.83 5.02
CA ILE A 46 -11.62 -2.61 4.04
C ILE A 46 -11.58 -4.10 4.41
N ALA A 47 -10.40 -4.65 4.71
CA ALA A 47 -10.22 -6.05 5.09
C ALA A 47 -10.98 -6.43 6.37
N GLU A 48 -11.09 -5.50 7.32
CA GLU A 48 -11.89 -5.66 8.53
C GLU A 48 -13.38 -5.80 8.22
N ALA A 49 -13.92 -4.97 7.32
CA ALA A 49 -15.31 -5.06 6.87
C ALA A 49 -15.60 -6.38 6.15
N PHE A 50 -14.62 -6.98 5.48
CA PHE A 50 -14.72 -8.32 4.91
C PHE A 50 -14.45 -9.45 5.92
N HIS A 51 -14.21 -9.13 7.18
CA HIS A 51 -13.88 -10.10 8.25
C HIS A 51 -12.67 -10.99 7.92
N LEU A 52 -11.65 -10.45 7.22
CA LEU A 52 -10.42 -11.20 6.98
C LEU A 52 -9.76 -11.59 8.30
N ALA A 53 -9.16 -12.77 8.33
CA ALA A 53 -8.44 -13.26 9.50
C ALA A 53 -7.29 -12.30 9.89
N PRO A 54 -6.95 -12.17 11.18
CA PRO A 54 -5.89 -11.25 11.64
C PRO A 54 -4.54 -11.47 10.95
N GLN A 55 -4.22 -12.72 10.58
CA GLN A 55 -3.00 -13.05 9.87
C GLN A 55 -3.01 -12.52 8.42
N ASP A 56 -4.14 -12.65 7.71
CA ASP A 56 -4.29 -12.14 6.35
C ASP A 56 -4.24 -10.61 6.34
N ARG A 57 -4.89 -9.96 7.30
CA ARG A 57 -4.79 -8.51 7.51
C ARG A 57 -3.35 -8.06 7.79
N LYS A 58 -2.58 -8.84 8.57
CA LYS A 58 -1.15 -8.56 8.82
C LYS A 58 -0.34 -8.66 7.52
N SER A 59 -0.56 -9.71 6.72
CA SER A 59 0.10 -9.89 5.42
C SER A 59 -0.27 -8.75 4.46
N LEU A 60 -1.54 -8.36 4.39
CA LEU A 60 -2.01 -7.24 3.57
C LEU A 60 -1.35 -5.91 3.94
N ARG A 61 -1.32 -5.56 5.24
CA ARG A 61 -0.64 -4.33 5.70
C ARG A 61 0.86 -4.33 5.38
N THR A 62 1.49 -5.49 5.44
CA THR A 62 2.91 -5.62 5.09
C THR A 62 3.10 -5.47 3.58
N ALA A 63 2.27 -6.12 2.77
CA ALA A 63 2.31 -5.99 1.32
C ALA A 63 2.06 -4.55 0.85
N ALA A 64 1.09 -3.86 1.45
CA ALA A 64 0.82 -2.45 1.18
C ALA A 64 2.03 -1.53 1.40
N ARG A 65 2.91 -1.87 2.36
CA ARG A 65 4.16 -1.12 2.61
C ARG A 65 5.29 -1.47 1.66
N MET A 66 5.15 -2.54 0.91
CA MET A 66 6.21 -3.11 0.07
C MET A 66 5.82 -3.16 -1.42
N HIS A 67 4.62 -2.68 -1.79
CA HIS A 67 4.04 -2.92 -3.10
C HIS A 67 4.93 -2.38 -4.23
N ASP A 68 5.53 -1.21 -4.04
CA ASP A 68 6.38 -0.54 -5.03
C ASP A 68 7.89 -0.70 -4.80
N LEU A 69 8.33 -1.67 -3.96
CA LEU A 69 9.77 -1.98 -3.81
C LEU A 69 10.45 -2.30 -5.15
N GLY A 70 9.69 -2.84 -6.10
CA GLY A 70 10.19 -3.12 -7.43
C GLY A 70 10.55 -1.84 -8.19
N GLU A 71 9.83 -0.75 -8.04
CA GLU A 71 10.15 0.55 -8.63
C GLU A 71 11.49 1.08 -8.13
N VAL A 72 11.70 1.02 -6.81
CA VAL A 72 12.98 1.40 -6.19
C VAL A 72 14.12 0.54 -6.75
N ALA A 73 13.91 -0.78 -6.85
CA ALA A 73 14.94 -1.70 -7.34
C ALA A 73 15.24 -1.54 -8.85
N MET A 74 14.29 -1.01 -9.61
CA MET A 74 14.48 -0.72 -11.03
C MET A 74 15.33 0.53 -11.27
N GLU A 75 15.34 1.50 -10.34
CA GLU A 75 16.11 2.75 -10.43
C GLU A 75 15.90 3.48 -11.77
N ARG A 76 14.63 3.66 -12.19
CA ARG A 76 14.29 4.29 -13.47
C ARG A 76 13.93 5.77 -13.30
N ASP A 77 14.64 6.64 -13.97
CA ASP A 77 14.41 8.10 -13.93
C ASP A 77 12.99 8.49 -14.37
N TYR A 78 12.36 7.72 -15.29
CA TYR A 78 11.02 8.02 -15.81
C TYR A 78 9.94 7.86 -14.73
N ILE A 79 10.17 7.08 -13.66
CA ILE A 79 9.21 6.90 -12.56
C ILE A 79 9.03 8.20 -11.79
N GLN A 80 10.12 8.97 -11.64
CA GLN A 80 10.12 10.25 -10.95
C GLN A 80 9.80 11.46 -11.84
N ARG A 81 9.71 11.24 -13.15
CA ARG A 81 9.51 12.31 -14.12
C ARG A 81 8.04 12.72 -14.20
N ALA A 82 7.79 14.03 -14.27
CA ALA A 82 6.48 14.53 -14.63
C ALA A 82 6.17 14.23 -16.13
N GLY A 83 4.94 13.82 -16.40
CA GLY A 83 4.47 13.57 -17.76
C GLY A 83 4.05 12.13 -18.03
N SER A 84 3.66 11.86 -19.27
CA SER A 84 3.23 10.53 -19.68
C SER A 84 4.43 9.64 -19.99
N LEU A 85 4.28 8.36 -19.69
CA LEU A 85 5.23 7.32 -20.08
C LEU A 85 5.09 7.02 -21.57
N THR A 86 6.20 6.69 -22.24
CA THR A 86 6.15 6.04 -23.56
C THR A 86 5.65 4.60 -23.43
N ASP A 87 5.33 3.95 -24.55
CA ASP A 87 4.87 2.56 -24.50
C ASP A 87 5.98 1.62 -23.99
N GLU A 88 7.25 1.88 -24.35
CA GLU A 88 8.41 1.12 -23.86
C GLU A 88 8.62 1.30 -22.35
N GLU A 89 8.51 2.54 -21.86
CA GLU A 89 8.62 2.83 -20.43
C GLU A 89 7.50 2.18 -19.63
N ARG A 90 6.28 2.14 -20.20
CA ARG A 90 5.13 1.45 -19.58
C ARG A 90 5.38 -0.04 -19.47
N ILE A 91 5.82 -0.69 -20.54
CA ILE A 91 6.15 -2.11 -20.56
C ILE A 91 7.27 -2.44 -19.57
N ASP A 92 8.28 -1.57 -19.45
CA ASP A 92 9.35 -1.75 -18.45
C ASP A 92 8.80 -1.60 -17.04
N LEU A 93 7.94 -0.58 -16.78
CA LEU A 93 7.31 -0.35 -15.48
C LEU A 93 6.43 -1.52 -15.03
N GLU A 94 5.68 -2.15 -15.94
CA GLU A 94 4.83 -3.31 -15.64
C GLU A 94 5.59 -4.53 -15.10
N ARG A 95 6.92 -4.48 -15.05
CA ARG A 95 7.76 -5.51 -14.43
C ARG A 95 7.96 -5.31 -12.93
N HIS A 96 7.66 -4.11 -12.37
CA HIS A 96 7.95 -3.83 -10.96
C HIS A 96 7.25 -4.79 -9.99
N PRO A 97 6.03 -5.33 -10.22
CA PRO A 97 5.44 -6.26 -9.26
C PRO A 97 6.20 -7.60 -9.17
N VAL A 98 6.76 -8.06 -10.30
CA VAL A 98 7.60 -9.27 -10.33
C VAL A 98 8.94 -9.04 -9.62
N ILE A 99 9.54 -7.87 -9.83
CA ILE A 99 10.77 -7.46 -9.15
C ILE A 99 10.50 -7.25 -7.67
N GLY A 100 9.38 -6.60 -7.33
CA GLY A 100 8.92 -6.38 -5.95
C GLY A 100 8.68 -7.68 -5.18
N GLU A 101 8.10 -8.72 -5.82
CA GLU A 101 7.99 -10.06 -5.25
C GLU A 101 9.37 -10.60 -4.82
N GLN A 102 10.39 -10.43 -5.68
CA GLN A 102 11.75 -10.88 -5.40
C GLN A 102 12.39 -10.07 -4.28
N GLU A 103 12.21 -8.75 -4.26
CA GLU A 103 12.71 -7.90 -3.18
C GLU A 103 12.02 -8.20 -1.84
N ALA A 104 10.71 -8.45 -1.85
CA ALA A 104 9.98 -8.90 -0.67
C ALA A 104 10.53 -10.25 -0.15
N ALA A 105 10.87 -11.17 -1.04
CA ALA A 105 11.51 -12.43 -0.67
C ALA A 105 12.90 -12.22 -0.06
N ARG A 106 13.71 -11.33 -0.61
CA ARG A 106 15.03 -10.94 -0.07
C ARG A 106 14.91 -10.32 1.33
N ALA A 107 13.86 -9.51 1.54
CA ALA A 107 13.52 -8.96 2.85
C ALA A 107 12.90 -9.99 3.81
N SER A 108 12.87 -11.26 3.45
CA SER A 108 12.31 -12.37 4.25
C SER A 108 10.81 -12.23 4.55
N ALA A 109 10.05 -11.53 3.70
CA ALA A 109 8.60 -11.52 3.77
C ALA A 109 8.04 -12.93 3.49
N ASN A 110 6.90 -13.27 4.13
CA ASN A 110 6.25 -14.55 3.89
C ASN A 110 5.68 -14.63 2.47
N ARG A 111 5.30 -15.83 2.03
CA ARG A 111 4.82 -16.06 0.66
C ARG A 111 3.56 -15.26 0.34
N ASP A 112 2.65 -15.10 1.29
CA ASP A 112 1.43 -14.33 1.09
C ASP A 112 1.74 -12.87 0.76
N VAL A 113 2.66 -12.24 1.50
CA VAL A 113 3.13 -10.88 1.22
C VAL A 113 3.75 -10.77 -0.17
N GLN A 114 4.63 -11.71 -0.53
CA GLN A 114 5.27 -11.74 -1.85
C GLN A 114 4.23 -11.79 -2.98
N LEU A 115 3.22 -12.65 -2.86
CA LEU A 115 2.17 -12.79 -3.85
C LEU A 115 1.24 -11.56 -3.91
N LEU A 116 0.95 -10.93 -2.77
CA LEU A 116 0.17 -9.68 -2.76
C LEU A 116 0.93 -8.55 -3.44
N VAL A 117 2.25 -8.44 -3.24
CA VAL A 117 3.12 -7.50 -3.97
C VAL A 117 3.12 -7.83 -5.47
N ARG A 118 3.16 -9.11 -5.85
CA ARG A 118 3.10 -9.51 -7.25
C ARG A 118 1.78 -9.11 -7.92
N TRP A 119 0.64 -9.23 -7.22
CA TRP A 119 -0.69 -9.13 -7.82
C TRP A 119 -1.42 -7.81 -7.53
N HIS A 120 -0.76 -6.80 -6.99
CA HIS A 120 -1.43 -5.53 -6.67
C HIS A 120 -1.86 -4.72 -7.91
N HIS A 121 -1.36 -5.06 -9.10
CA HIS A 121 -1.77 -4.48 -10.37
C HIS A 121 -2.65 -5.41 -11.24
N GLU A 122 -3.12 -6.52 -10.68
CA GLU A 122 -4.13 -7.32 -11.36
C GLU A 122 -5.48 -6.59 -11.38
N TRP A 123 -6.17 -6.64 -12.52
CA TRP A 123 -7.44 -5.98 -12.73
C TRP A 123 -8.58 -7.00 -12.68
N TRP A 124 -9.73 -6.57 -12.18
CA TRP A 124 -10.90 -7.43 -12.04
C TRP A 124 -11.31 -8.12 -13.34
N ASN A 125 -11.22 -7.42 -14.49
CA ASN A 125 -11.58 -7.96 -15.82
C ASN A 125 -10.50 -8.82 -16.46
N GLY A 126 -9.27 -8.85 -15.93
CA GLY A 126 -8.13 -9.61 -16.44
C GLY A 126 -7.20 -8.83 -17.37
N ASP A 127 -7.42 -7.52 -17.55
CA ASP A 127 -6.53 -6.67 -18.37
C ASP A 127 -5.35 -6.11 -17.55
N GLY A 128 -5.20 -6.54 -16.29
CA GLY A 128 -4.10 -6.19 -15.42
C GLY A 128 -2.83 -7.01 -15.66
N TYR A 129 -1.84 -6.85 -14.82
CA TYR A 129 -0.54 -7.51 -14.90
C TYR A 129 -0.04 -7.92 -13.51
N PRO A 130 0.94 -8.83 -13.38
CA PRO A 130 1.74 -9.48 -14.43
C PRO A 130 1.16 -10.79 -14.95
N ASP A 131 0.18 -11.41 -14.27
CA ASP A 131 -0.30 -12.76 -14.58
C ASP A 131 -1.66 -12.78 -15.30
N ALA A 132 -2.29 -11.61 -15.50
CA ALA A 132 -3.60 -11.42 -16.12
C ALA A 132 -4.71 -12.27 -15.43
N LEU A 133 -4.63 -12.35 -14.09
CA LEU A 133 -5.66 -12.96 -13.27
C LEU A 133 -6.95 -12.15 -13.33
N ARG A 134 -8.10 -12.81 -13.21
CA ARG A 134 -9.39 -12.14 -13.29
C ARG A 134 -10.35 -12.56 -12.17
N GLN A 135 -11.17 -11.63 -11.75
CA GLN A 135 -12.23 -11.88 -10.77
C GLN A 135 -11.72 -12.63 -9.52
N ASN A 136 -12.28 -13.80 -9.24
CA ASN A 136 -11.94 -14.59 -8.06
C ASN A 136 -10.61 -15.38 -8.18
N GLU A 137 -9.95 -15.35 -9.33
CA GLU A 137 -8.57 -15.84 -9.45
C GLU A 137 -7.62 -14.91 -8.69
N ILE A 138 -7.96 -13.62 -8.59
CA ILE A 138 -7.22 -12.64 -7.79
C ILE A 138 -7.62 -12.82 -6.31
N PRO A 139 -6.68 -13.09 -5.38
CA PRO A 139 -6.99 -13.17 -3.96
C PRO A 139 -7.68 -11.89 -3.45
N LEU A 140 -8.66 -12.03 -2.56
CA LEU A 140 -9.40 -10.88 -2.03
C LEU A 140 -8.47 -9.79 -1.46
N ALA A 141 -7.41 -10.16 -0.75
CA ALA A 141 -6.45 -9.21 -0.20
C ALA A 141 -5.71 -8.41 -1.30
N ALA A 142 -5.41 -9.00 -2.46
CA ALA A 142 -4.82 -8.27 -3.60
C ALA A 142 -5.83 -7.30 -4.22
N ARG A 143 -7.11 -7.70 -4.37
CA ARG A 143 -8.18 -6.82 -4.84
C ARG A 143 -8.41 -5.64 -3.89
N ILE A 144 -8.31 -5.86 -2.58
CA ILE A 144 -8.37 -4.80 -1.57
C ILE A 144 -7.18 -3.87 -1.70
N LEU A 145 -5.97 -4.41 -1.86
CA LEU A 145 -4.75 -3.62 -2.01
C LEU A 145 -4.85 -2.71 -3.24
N ARG A 146 -5.31 -3.23 -4.39
CA ARG A 146 -5.50 -2.45 -5.62
C ARG A 146 -6.41 -1.25 -5.45
N VAL A 147 -7.56 -1.42 -4.78
CA VAL A 147 -8.51 -0.33 -4.52
C VAL A 147 -7.93 0.69 -3.54
N ALA A 148 -7.28 0.23 -2.47
CA ALA A 148 -6.71 1.09 -1.45
C ALA A 148 -5.56 1.94 -2.00
N ASP A 149 -4.67 1.34 -2.80
CA ASP A 149 -3.59 2.01 -3.50
C ASP A 149 -4.12 3.08 -4.46
N SER A 150 -5.03 2.71 -5.37
CA SER A 150 -5.61 3.66 -6.32
C SER A 150 -6.30 4.84 -5.62
N TYR A 151 -7.07 4.60 -4.56
CA TYR A 151 -7.72 5.66 -3.80
C TYR A 151 -6.69 6.57 -3.11
N ALA A 152 -5.68 6.02 -2.48
CA ALA A 152 -4.60 6.78 -1.86
C ALA A 152 -3.85 7.60 -2.91
N ALA A 153 -3.47 6.99 -4.03
CA ALA A 153 -2.78 7.67 -5.13
C ALA A 153 -3.58 8.84 -5.71
N LEU A 154 -4.91 8.73 -5.87
CA LEU A 154 -5.78 9.81 -6.34
C LEU A 154 -5.86 10.97 -5.35
N THR A 155 -5.87 10.67 -4.07
CA THR A 155 -6.07 11.64 -2.99
C THR A 155 -4.79 12.15 -2.33
N ASP A 156 -3.61 11.66 -2.70
CA ASP A 156 -2.32 12.19 -2.27
C ASP A 156 -1.74 13.15 -3.32
N ALA A 157 -1.13 14.25 -2.83
CA ALA A 157 -0.45 15.20 -3.69
C ALA A 157 0.94 14.67 -4.06
N ARG A 158 1.31 14.84 -5.34
CA ARG A 158 2.67 14.70 -5.85
C ARG A 158 3.16 16.08 -6.39
N PRO A 159 4.46 16.33 -6.53
CA PRO A 159 4.97 17.62 -6.97
C PRO A 159 4.35 18.14 -8.28
N TYR A 160 3.96 17.22 -9.16
CA TYR A 160 3.40 17.51 -10.48
C TYR A 160 1.88 17.29 -10.58
N ARG A 161 1.21 16.86 -9.48
CA ARG A 161 -0.23 16.57 -9.47
C ARG A 161 -0.85 16.89 -8.11
N PRO A 162 -1.80 17.84 -8.03
CA PRO A 162 -2.53 18.10 -6.79
C PRO A 162 -3.37 16.87 -6.41
N ALA A 163 -3.66 16.73 -5.13
CA ALA A 163 -4.60 15.73 -4.63
C ALA A 163 -6.01 16.03 -5.17
N MET A 164 -6.73 14.99 -5.56
CA MET A 164 -8.17 15.09 -5.85
C MET A 164 -8.97 15.28 -4.57
N THR A 165 -10.18 15.81 -4.71
CA THR A 165 -11.16 15.76 -3.64
C THR A 165 -11.58 14.31 -3.37
N GLU A 166 -12.07 14.03 -2.17
CA GLU A 166 -12.58 12.69 -1.86
C GLU A 166 -13.75 12.29 -2.77
N GLU A 167 -14.63 13.25 -3.11
CA GLU A 167 -15.78 13.03 -3.99
C GLU A 167 -15.33 12.65 -5.41
N ASP A 168 -14.37 13.38 -5.98
CA ASP A 168 -13.84 13.08 -7.31
C ASP A 168 -13.13 11.72 -7.34
N ALA A 169 -12.33 11.42 -6.31
CA ALA A 169 -11.64 10.14 -6.21
C ALA A 169 -12.63 8.96 -6.10
N ARG A 170 -13.68 9.09 -5.29
CA ARG A 170 -14.75 8.09 -5.18
C ARG A 170 -15.46 7.91 -6.51
N THR A 171 -15.75 8.97 -7.23
CA THR A 171 -16.37 8.92 -8.56
C THR A 171 -15.48 8.15 -9.53
N GLN A 172 -14.18 8.42 -9.60
CA GLN A 172 -13.26 7.68 -10.47
C GLN A 172 -13.19 6.18 -10.10
N ILE A 173 -13.17 5.85 -8.80
CA ILE A 173 -13.18 4.45 -8.36
C ILE A 173 -14.48 3.74 -8.80
N ILE A 174 -15.63 4.41 -8.71
CA ILE A 174 -16.92 3.87 -9.16
C ILE A 174 -16.92 3.61 -10.67
N GLU A 175 -16.44 4.56 -11.48
CA GLU A 175 -16.41 4.45 -12.95
C GLU A 175 -15.56 3.26 -13.42
N ARG A 176 -14.59 2.85 -12.63
CA ARG A 176 -13.69 1.72 -12.93
C ARG A 176 -14.09 0.41 -12.25
N ALA A 177 -15.20 0.39 -11.49
CA ALA A 177 -15.73 -0.84 -10.89
C ALA A 177 -16.11 -1.86 -12.00
N ALA A 178 -15.86 -3.13 -11.74
CA ALA A 178 -16.01 -4.25 -12.68
C ALA A 178 -15.03 -4.23 -13.89
N ILE A 179 -14.22 -3.20 -14.06
CA ILE A 179 -13.11 -3.14 -15.02
C ILE A 179 -11.80 -3.40 -14.28
N GLU A 180 -11.35 -2.44 -13.54
CA GLU A 180 -10.10 -2.50 -12.77
C GLU A 180 -10.35 -3.05 -11.35
N PHE A 181 -11.44 -2.62 -10.72
CA PHE A 181 -11.71 -2.89 -9.32
C PHE A 181 -12.83 -3.91 -9.12
N ASP A 182 -12.69 -4.74 -8.10
CA ASP A 182 -13.76 -5.60 -7.60
C ASP A 182 -14.93 -4.74 -7.09
N PRO A 183 -16.14 -4.86 -7.67
CA PRO A 183 -17.29 -4.08 -7.25
C PRO A 183 -17.66 -4.24 -5.77
N ALA A 184 -17.39 -5.42 -5.18
CA ALA A 184 -17.65 -5.64 -3.76
C ALA A 184 -16.69 -4.85 -2.88
N VAL A 185 -15.41 -4.77 -3.27
CA VAL A 185 -14.40 -3.97 -2.57
C VAL A 185 -14.69 -2.48 -2.71
N VAL A 186 -15.10 -2.04 -3.91
CA VAL A 186 -15.52 -0.64 -4.14
C VAL A 186 -16.68 -0.28 -3.23
N ASN A 187 -17.72 -1.11 -3.13
CA ASN A 187 -18.87 -0.85 -2.27
C ASN A 187 -18.48 -0.69 -0.79
N VAL A 188 -17.52 -1.51 -0.31
CA VAL A 188 -17.01 -1.38 1.06
C VAL A 188 -16.24 -0.07 1.22
N LEU A 189 -15.32 0.28 0.30
CA LEU A 189 -14.60 1.56 0.34
C LEU A 189 -15.58 2.74 0.44
N LEU A 190 -16.65 2.74 -0.35
CA LEU A 190 -17.65 3.81 -0.38
C LEU A 190 -18.46 3.92 0.91
N SER A 191 -18.60 2.84 1.67
CA SER A 191 -19.29 2.82 2.96
C SER A 191 -18.44 3.35 4.12
N LEU A 192 -17.13 3.50 3.92
CA LEU A 192 -16.22 4.03 4.94
C LEU A 192 -16.27 5.57 4.93
N HIS A 193 -16.55 6.17 6.10
CA HIS A 193 -16.71 7.63 6.23
C HIS A 193 -15.46 8.34 6.74
N ASP A 194 -14.54 7.62 7.40
CA ASP A 194 -13.42 8.21 8.14
C ASP A 194 -12.07 8.12 7.40
N LEU A 195 -12.09 8.01 6.06
CA LEU A 195 -10.86 7.84 5.26
C LEU A 195 -9.99 9.12 5.26
N GLU A 196 -10.60 10.29 5.48
CA GLU A 196 -9.87 11.55 5.57
C GLU A 196 -9.06 11.66 6.86
N GLU A 197 -9.53 11.06 7.95
CA GLU A 197 -8.77 10.97 9.19
C GLU A 197 -7.46 10.19 8.99
N LEU A 198 -7.46 9.20 8.10
CA LEU A 198 -6.25 8.43 7.78
C LEU A 198 -5.18 9.27 7.06
N ARG A 199 -5.53 10.43 6.49
CA ARG A 199 -4.57 11.41 5.99
C ARG A 199 -3.82 12.11 7.11
N SER A 200 -4.47 12.34 8.25
CA SER A 200 -3.86 13.04 9.38
C SER A 200 -2.85 12.18 10.13
N PHE A 201 -3.04 10.87 10.14
CA PHE A 201 -2.06 9.92 10.72
C PHE A 201 -0.78 9.81 9.90
N ALA A 202 -0.80 10.20 8.63
CA ALA A 202 0.33 10.20 7.73
C ALA A 202 1.11 11.53 7.72
N LYS A 203 0.70 12.55 8.48
CA LYS A 203 1.48 13.80 8.57
C LYS A 203 2.76 13.56 9.36
N PRO A 204 3.91 14.14 8.93
CA PRO A 204 5.11 14.16 9.74
C PRO A 204 4.77 14.78 11.10
N VAL A 205 5.08 14.09 12.20
CA VAL A 205 4.92 14.67 13.54
C VAL A 205 5.96 15.77 13.66
N ASP A 206 5.51 16.97 14.02
CA ASP A 206 6.42 18.00 14.51
C ASP A 206 7.11 17.44 15.77
N PRO A 207 8.45 17.29 15.78
CA PRO A 207 9.18 16.71 16.90
C PRO A 207 9.04 17.51 18.19
N LEU A 208 8.37 18.68 18.16
CA LEU A 208 8.14 19.58 19.29
C LEU A 208 6.67 19.59 19.78
N ALA A 209 5.77 18.82 19.17
CA ALA A 209 4.40 18.72 19.64
C ALA A 209 4.28 17.72 20.79
N ASP A 210 3.82 18.23 21.93
CA ASP A 210 3.68 17.57 23.23
C ASP A 210 2.84 16.28 23.14
N THR A 211 3.42 15.17 23.62
CA THR A 211 2.79 13.84 23.62
C THR A 211 1.92 13.68 24.84
N THR A 212 0.61 13.89 24.74
CA THR A 212 -0.34 13.33 25.70
C THR A 212 -0.93 12.05 25.13
N THR A 213 -0.52 10.96 25.71
CA THR A 213 -0.91 9.58 25.42
C THR A 213 -2.38 9.32 25.72
N THR A 214 -3.09 8.68 24.80
CA THR A 214 -4.16 7.75 25.14
C THR A 214 -3.80 6.38 24.54
N ASP A 215 -3.76 5.43 25.43
CA ASP A 215 -3.38 4.04 25.24
C ASP A 215 -4.53 3.31 24.53
N ASP A 216 -4.45 3.16 23.20
CA ASP A 216 -5.14 2.11 22.48
C ASP A 216 -4.48 1.91 21.09
N GLY A 217 -3.51 1.05 21.07
CA GLY A 217 -3.27 0.06 20.04
C GLY A 217 -2.47 0.45 18.79
N TRP A 218 -2.30 1.70 18.36
CA TRP A 218 -1.59 2.04 17.13
C TRP A 218 -0.84 3.37 17.22
N ASN A 219 0.15 3.45 18.08
CA ASN A 219 1.07 4.58 18.06
C ASN A 219 2.19 4.35 17.03
N LEU A 220 1.91 4.69 15.77
CA LEU A 220 2.89 4.66 14.67
C LEU A 220 4.07 5.62 14.92
N PHE A 221 3.91 6.61 15.80
CA PHE A 221 4.89 7.68 16.01
C PHE A 221 6.00 7.36 17.00
N SER A 222 5.81 6.39 17.88
CA SER A 222 6.87 5.99 18.82
C SER A 222 8.03 5.21 18.18
N LEU A 223 7.94 4.88 16.90
CA LEU A 223 8.94 4.10 16.15
C LEU A 223 9.97 4.96 15.40
N PHE A 224 9.70 6.27 15.23
CA PHE A 224 10.60 7.18 14.49
C PHE A 224 11.54 8.00 15.37
N MET A 225 11.45 7.90 16.71
CA MET A 225 12.23 8.72 17.65
C MET A 225 12.93 7.86 18.71
N LYS A 226 13.78 6.93 18.29
CA LYS A 226 14.87 6.42 19.16
C LYS A 226 16.03 5.96 18.32
#